data_f07c622b360855254ca92fe34909dbc1
#
_entry.id   f07c622b360855254ca92fe34909dbc1
#
_cell.length_a   1.000
_cell.length_b   1.000
_cell.length_c   1.000
_cell.angle_alpha   90.00
_cell.angle_beta   90.00
_cell.angle_gamma   90.00
#
_symmetry.space_group_name_H-M   'P 1'
#
loop_
_entity.id
_entity.type
_entity.pdbx_description
1 polymer ?
#
loop_
_entity_poly.entity_id
_entity_poly.type
_entity_poly.pdbx_seq_one_letter_code
_entity_poly.pdbx_strand_id
1 'polypeptide(L)'
;MMSITIYTIVANTKENNKIIPMKKTLMMITAILTTLGFAYAQTNATDFTTDDCNGTSHTLFDELDDDKVIVIAWVMPCTPCATYAGYASDAVQSFATSHPGRVKYYLADDFGNNTCSYLTGWAANYNITADAIFSDSLLDMHDYGTIGMPKVVVLGQNTHTIYYNENNNQTTQIGVENAITLALTASVGIDEQAENDMNLTAYPNPTNGIINVEYSSKIPVHFNVINMIGENVFSQKTNNTKKTTIDLSNLNKGLYFLQMTTESKTTSLKFTLNK
;
A
#
# COMPACT_ATOMS: atom_id res chain seq x y z
N MET A 1 -2.67 21.18 13.21
CA MET A 1 -3.98 21.88 13.14
C MET A 1 -3.71 23.21 12.43
N MET A 2 -3.90 23.23 11.14
CA MET A 2 -3.63 24.43 10.31
C MET A 2 -4.96 25.09 10.04
N SER A 3 -5.19 26.24 10.67
CA SER A 3 -6.39 27.04 10.56
C SER A 3 -6.37 27.79 9.23
N ILE A 4 -7.25 27.44 8.31
CA ILE A 4 -7.41 28.19 7.04
C ILE A 4 -8.34 29.34 7.34
N THR A 5 -7.76 30.54 7.45
CA THR A 5 -8.53 31.79 7.56
C THR A 5 -8.94 32.20 6.14
N ILE A 6 -10.23 32.09 5.85
CA ILE A 6 -10.79 32.58 4.60
C ILE A 6 -10.93 34.11 4.73
N TYR A 7 -10.06 34.85 4.04
CA TYR A 7 -10.24 36.29 3.86
C TYR A 7 -11.29 36.55 2.79
N THR A 8 -12.41 37.10 3.23
CA THR A 8 -13.44 37.63 2.33
C THR A 8 -12.91 38.95 1.74
N ILE A 9 -12.42 38.91 0.53
CA ILE A 9 -12.09 40.14 -0.23
C ILE A 9 -13.39 40.69 -0.79
N VAL A 10 -13.94 41.74 -0.14
CA VAL A 10 -14.98 42.58 -0.73
C VAL A 10 -14.28 43.60 -1.61
N ALA A 11 -14.18 43.29 -2.89
CA ALA A 11 -13.76 44.27 -3.90
C ALA A 11 -14.95 45.13 -4.31
N ASN A 12 -14.97 46.36 -3.82
CA ASN A 12 -15.94 47.39 -4.23
C ASN A 12 -15.42 48.06 -5.52
N THR A 13 -15.70 47.47 -6.67
CA THR A 13 -15.45 48.14 -7.95
C THR A 13 -16.75 48.70 -8.51
N LYS A 14 -16.91 49.98 -8.34
CA LYS A 14 -17.94 50.80 -8.98
C LYS A 14 -17.42 51.15 -10.36
N GLU A 15 -17.72 50.35 -11.36
CA GLU A 15 -17.65 50.76 -12.78
C GLU A 15 -18.64 49.94 -13.61
N ASN A 16 -19.55 50.74 -14.27
CA ASN A 16 -20.42 50.39 -15.39
C ASN A 16 -21.38 49.19 -15.25
N ASN A 17 -22.63 49.54 -14.95
CA ASN A 17 -23.88 48.79 -15.07
C ASN A 17 -23.89 47.66 -16.13
N LYS A 18 -23.22 46.54 -15.89
CA LYS A 18 -23.52 45.26 -16.52
C LYS A 18 -23.61 44.22 -15.42
N ILE A 19 -24.83 43.93 -14.97
CA ILE A 19 -25.13 42.81 -14.09
C ILE A 19 -24.76 41.54 -14.85
N ILE A 20 -23.62 40.96 -14.51
CA ILE A 20 -23.24 39.61 -14.97
C ILE A 20 -24.19 38.64 -14.27
N PRO A 21 -25.04 37.90 -15.02
CA PRO A 21 -26.00 37.02 -14.37
C PRO A 21 -25.26 35.97 -13.54
N MET A 22 -25.65 35.85 -12.28
CA MET A 22 -25.08 34.95 -11.24
C MET A 22 -24.84 33.52 -11.74
N LYS A 23 -25.60 33.06 -12.75
CA LYS A 23 -25.40 31.78 -13.43
C LYS A 23 -24.07 31.68 -14.20
N LYS A 24 -23.56 32.78 -14.78
CA LYS A 24 -22.28 32.76 -15.51
C LYS A 24 -21.07 32.73 -14.55
N THR A 25 -21.18 33.43 -13.42
CA THR A 25 -20.12 33.42 -12.38
C THR A 25 -20.05 32.06 -11.69
N LEU A 26 -21.20 31.45 -11.42
CA LEU A 26 -21.23 30.08 -10.83
C LEU A 26 -20.67 29.04 -11.83
N MET A 27 -20.95 29.19 -13.13
CA MET A 27 -20.42 28.29 -14.17
C MET A 27 -18.90 28.42 -14.37
N MET A 28 -18.33 29.62 -14.19
CA MET A 28 -16.86 29.80 -14.19
C MET A 28 -16.19 29.20 -12.98
N ILE A 29 -16.78 29.33 -11.79
CA ILE A 29 -16.24 28.74 -10.56
C ILE A 29 -16.29 27.18 -10.63
N THR A 30 -17.34 26.61 -11.20
CA THR A 30 -17.46 25.17 -11.39
C THR A 30 -16.44 24.65 -12.40
N ALA A 31 -16.16 25.40 -13.49
CA ALA A 31 -15.16 25.03 -14.49
C ALA A 31 -13.73 25.07 -13.96
N ILE A 32 -13.42 25.97 -13.01
CA ILE A 32 -12.09 26.04 -12.36
C ILE A 32 -11.90 24.90 -11.35
N LEU A 33 -12.96 24.43 -10.68
CA LEU A 33 -12.88 23.31 -9.75
C LEU A 33 -12.67 21.93 -10.44
N THR A 34 -13.04 21.79 -11.72
CA THR A 34 -12.90 20.54 -12.47
C THR A 34 -11.51 20.35 -13.10
N THR A 35 -10.64 21.36 -13.05
CA THR A 35 -9.26 21.28 -13.58
C THR A 35 -8.21 21.04 -12.50
N LEU A 36 -8.59 20.80 -11.24
CA LEU A 36 -7.68 20.20 -10.28
C LEU A 36 -7.45 18.75 -10.71
N GLY A 37 -6.54 18.57 -11.66
CA GLY A 37 -5.99 17.27 -12.00
C GLY A 37 -5.45 16.66 -10.72
N PHE A 38 -6.05 15.57 -10.27
CA PHE A 38 -5.42 14.71 -9.28
C PHE A 38 -4.11 14.23 -9.93
N ALA A 39 -2.99 14.79 -9.52
CA ALA A 39 -1.71 14.15 -9.75
C ALA A 39 -1.79 12.84 -8.97
N TYR A 40 -2.04 11.74 -9.65
CA TYR A 40 -1.85 10.43 -9.08
C TYR A 40 -0.34 10.31 -8.83
N ALA A 41 0.07 10.45 -7.58
CA ALA A 41 1.39 10.00 -7.19
C ALA A 41 1.45 8.50 -7.54
N GLN A 42 2.54 8.05 -8.14
CA GLN A 42 2.78 6.63 -8.37
C GLN A 42 2.62 5.93 -7.01
N THR A 43 1.71 4.97 -6.95
CA THR A 43 1.37 4.28 -5.70
C THR A 43 2.12 2.95 -5.57
N ASN A 44 2.67 2.43 -6.68
CA ASN A 44 3.33 1.13 -6.74
C ASN A 44 4.78 1.29 -7.23
N ALA A 45 5.65 0.42 -6.71
CA ALA A 45 7.05 0.34 -7.09
C ALA A 45 7.23 -0.11 -8.54
N THR A 46 8.38 0.18 -9.12
CA THR A 46 8.87 -0.41 -10.37
C THR A 46 9.84 -1.53 -10.02
N ASP A 47 9.67 -2.71 -10.66
CA ASP A 47 10.55 -3.85 -10.45
C ASP A 47 11.92 -3.65 -11.09
N PHE A 48 12.94 -4.25 -10.47
CA PHE A 48 14.27 -4.38 -11.03
C PHE A 48 14.89 -5.73 -10.64
N THR A 49 15.81 -6.19 -11.46
CA THR A 49 16.72 -7.31 -11.13
C THR A 49 18.14 -6.88 -11.48
N THR A 50 19.00 -6.79 -10.46
CA THR A 50 20.41 -6.44 -10.64
C THR A 50 21.27 -6.97 -9.51
N ASP A 51 22.58 -7.01 -9.72
CA ASP A 51 23.56 -7.42 -8.73
C ASP A 51 23.97 -6.24 -7.85
N ASP A 52 24.12 -6.48 -6.55
CA ASP A 52 24.71 -5.50 -5.63
C ASP A 52 26.25 -5.44 -5.81
N CYS A 53 26.88 -4.54 -5.08
CA CYS A 53 28.34 -4.36 -5.10
C CYS A 53 29.13 -5.59 -4.59
N ASN A 54 28.49 -6.58 -4.01
CA ASN A 54 29.09 -7.84 -3.59
C ASN A 54 28.85 -8.97 -4.60
N GLY A 55 28.11 -8.71 -5.67
CA GLY A 55 27.73 -9.68 -6.69
C GLY A 55 26.55 -10.57 -6.28
N THR A 56 25.74 -10.14 -5.32
CA THR A 56 24.48 -10.79 -4.95
C THR A 56 23.36 -10.23 -5.81
N SER A 57 22.60 -11.10 -6.47
CA SER A 57 21.48 -10.68 -7.29
C SER A 57 20.24 -10.40 -6.44
N HIS A 58 19.56 -9.30 -6.71
CA HIS A 58 18.34 -8.85 -6.06
C HIS A 58 17.25 -8.62 -7.09
N THR A 59 16.06 -9.19 -6.86
CA THR A 59 14.83 -8.90 -7.59
C THR A 59 13.87 -8.23 -6.60
N LEU A 60 13.52 -6.97 -6.84
CA LEU A 60 12.75 -6.18 -5.88
C LEU A 60 11.40 -6.83 -5.56
N PHE A 61 10.64 -7.25 -6.58
CA PHE A 61 9.31 -7.81 -6.35
C PHE A 61 9.35 -9.15 -5.64
N ASP A 62 10.33 -10.03 -5.93
CA ASP A 62 10.51 -11.27 -5.20
C ASP A 62 10.74 -11.02 -3.69
N GLU A 63 11.48 -9.96 -3.36
CA GLU A 63 11.74 -9.63 -1.96
C GLU A 63 10.51 -8.99 -1.27
N LEU A 64 9.73 -8.17 -1.97
CA LEU A 64 8.48 -7.62 -1.46
C LEU A 64 7.41 -8.71 -1.30
N ASP A 65 7.33 -9.67 -2.20
CA ASP A 65 6.45 -10.85 -2.14
C ASP A 65 6.86 -11.81 -1.01
N ASP A 66 8.15 -11.82 -0.64
CA ASP A 66 8.68 -12.52 0.55
C ASP A 66 8.49 -11.73 1.85
N ASP A 67 7.51 -10.82 1.87
CA ASP A 67 7.06 -10.04 3.04
C ASP A 67 8.16 -9.12 3.63
N LYS A 68 9.11 -8.68 2.82
CA LYS A 68 10.12 -7.69 3.21
C LYS A 68 9.62 -6.27 3.00
N VAL A 69 10.15 -5.36 3.77
CA VAL A 69 10.05 -3.90 3.58
C VAL A 69 11.39 -3.40 3.09
N ILE A 70 11.43 -2.80 1.92
CA ILE A 70 12.66 -2.31 1.30
C ILE A 70 12.68 -0.78 1.37
N VAL A 71 13.72 -0.23 1.97
CA VAL A 71 14.01 1.19 2.01
C VAL A 71 15.16 1.46 1.04
N ILE A 72 14.91 2.25 0.00
CA ILE A 72 15.93 2.60 -0.99
C ILE A 72 16.28 4.07 -0.83
N ALA A 73 17.58 4.38 -0.75
CA ALA A 73 18.08 5.74 -0.79
C ALA A 73 19.04 5.91 -1.97
N TRP A 74 18.68 6.74 -2.94
CA TRP A 74 19.56 7.16 -4.02
C TRP A 74 20.37 8.36 -3.56
N VAL A 75 21.68 8.30 -3.72
CA VAL A 75 22.61 9.33 -3.32
C VAL A 75 23.56 9.71 -4.44
N MET A 76 23.82 11.01 -4.56
CA MET A 76 25.07 11.49 -5.11
C MET A 76 26.06 11.53 -3.94
N PRO A 77 27.17 10.76 -3.96
CA PRO A 77 28.05 10.64 -2.78
C PRO A 77 28.68 11.97 -2.34
N CYS A 78 27.90 12.80 -1.67
CA CYS A 78 28.26 14.12 -1.16
C CYS A 78 27.92 14.24 0.34
N THR A 79 28.51 15.22 1.04
CA THR A 79 28.30 15.42 2.48
C THR A 79 26.82 15.71 2.84
N PRO A 80 26.06 16.57 2.14
CA PRO A 80 24.66 16.79 2.45
C PRO A 80 23.80 15.54 2.29
N CYS A 81 24.11 14.68 1.33
CA CYS A 81 23.39 13.44 1.10
C CYS A 81 23.53 12.46 2.27
N ALA A 82 24.70 12.45 2.91
CA ALA A 82 24.98 11.54 4.02
C ALA A 82 24.01 11.71 5.20
N THR A 83 23.57 12.92 5.50
CA THR A 83 22.66 13.20 6.61
C THR A 83 21.32 12.47 6.41
N TYR A 84 20.73 12.62 5.24
CA TYR A 84 19.37 12.06 4.98
C TYR A 84 19.40 10.57 4.65
N ALA A 85 20.47 10.10 3.98
CA ALA A 85 20.72 8.68 3.81
C ALA A 85 20.99 8.00 5.17
N GLY A 86 21.65 8.69 6.09
CA GLY A 86 21.83 8.26 7.47
C GLY A 86 20.49 8.11 8.21
N TYR A 87 19.57 9.07 8.07
CA TYR A 87 18.23 8.95 8.66
C TYR A 87 17.49 7.71 8.20
N ALA A 88 17.59 7.34 6.92
CA ALA A 88 17.00 6.13 6.39
C ALA A 88 17.67 4.87 6.95
N SER A 89 19.01 4.85 7.03
CA SER A 89 19.76 3.76 7.65
C SER A 89 19.38 3.56 9.13
N ASP A 90 19.38 4.66 9.92
CA ASP A 90 19.03 4.62 11.35
C ASP A 90 17.60 4.15 11.57
N ALA A 91 16.65 4.60 10.73
CA ALA A 91 15.28 4.15 10.77
C ALA A 91 15.19 2.63 10.57
N VAL A 92 15.86 2.05 9.57
CA VAL A 92 15.88 0.60 9.33
C VAL A 92 16.50 -0.14 10.50
N GLN A 93 17.63 0.35 11.04
CA GLN A 93 18.29 -0.27 12.19
C GLN A 93 17.40 -0.32 13.44
N SER A 94 16.47 0.63 13.62
CA SER A 94 15.53 0.63 14.74
C SER A 94 14.60 -0.59 14.75
N PHE A 95 14.38 -1.24 13.60
CA PHE A 95 13.56 -2.44 13.44
C PHE A 95 14.37 -3.75 13.52
N ALA A 96 15.69 -3.72 13.58
CA ALA A 96 16.54 -4.90 13.50
C ALA A 96 16.24 -5.94 14.60
N THR A 97 15.86 -5.51 15.80
CA THR A 97 15.53 -6.40 16.92
C THR A 97 14.08 -6.90 16.87
N SER A 98 13.13 -6.01 16.53
CA SER A 98 11.70 -6.34 16.52
C SER A 98 11.27 -7.12 15.28
N HIS A 99 11.92 -6.88 14.13
CA HIS A 99 11.60 -7.49 12.83
C HIS A 99 12.88 -7.97 12.14
N PRO A 100 13.60 -8.96 12.71
CA PRO A 100 14.91 -9.36 12.20
C PRO A 100 14.83 -9.86 10.77
N GLY A 101 15.60 -9.23 9.88
CA GLY A 101 15.70 -9.58 8.46
C GLY A 101 14.53 -9.17 7.57
N ARG A 102 13.43 -8.62 8.15
CA ARG A 102 12.26 -8.18 7.38
C ARG A 102 12.39 -6.79 6.77
N VAL A 103 13.12 -5.89 7.41
CA VAL A 103 13.35 -4.52 6.92
C VAL A 103 14.76 -4.44 6.38
N LYS A 104 14.90 -4.01 5.12
CA LYS A 104 16.17 -3.93 4.41
C LYS A 104 16.45 -2.51 3.95
N TYR A 105 17.72 -2.09 4.05
CA TYR A 105 18.19 -0.82 3.55
C TYR A 105 19.07 -0.99 2.32
N TYR A 106 18.68 -0.40 1.20
CA TYR A 106 19.38 -0.38 -0.05
C TYR A 106 19.92 1.02 -0.34
N LEU A 107 21.22 1.13 -0.47
CA LEU A 107 21.90 2.36 -0.87
C LEU A 107 22.23 2.28 -2.36
N ALA A 108 21.70 3.18 -3.16
CA ALA A 108 21.90 3.22 -4.60
C ALA A 108 22.64 4.51 -5.01
N ASP A 109 23.51 4.40 -6.01
CA ASP A 109 24.07 5.55 -6.72
C ASP A 109 22.96 6.20 -7.58
N ASP A 110 22.98 7.52 -7.67
CA ASP A 110 21.92 8.30 -8.33
C ASP A 110 21.75 7.97 -9.82
N PHE A 111 22.84 7.73 -10.52
CA PHE A 111 22.88 7.42 -11.96
C PHE A 111 23.69 6.16 -12.29
N GLY A 112 24.15 5.39 -11.31
CA GLY A 112 24.95 4.19 -11.51
C GLY A 112 26.33 4.50 -12.13
N ASN A 113 26.88 5.68 -11.90
CA ASN A 113 28.13 6.15 -12.52
C ASN A 113 29.33 6.17 -11.56
N ASN A 114 29.14 5.98 -10.27
CA ASN A 114 30.20 5.80 -9.30
C ASN A 114 30.58 4.32 -9.19
N THR A 115 31.85 4.05 -8.82
CA THR A 115 32.25 2.66 -8.59
C THR A 115 31.73 2.13 -7.26
N CYS A 116 31.47 0.83 -7.19
CA CYS A 116 31.09 0.14 -5.96
C CYS A 116 32.05 0.43 -4.80
N SER A 117 33.36 0.41 -5.05
CA SER A 117 34.38 0.71 -4.06
C SER A 117 34.25 2.14 -3.49
N TYR A 118 33.94 3.10 -4.36
CA TYR A 118 33.75 4.50 -3.93
C TYR A 118 32.51 4.67 -3.09
N LEU A 119 31.38 4.11 -3.52
CA LEU A 119 30.10 4.20 -2.83
C LEU A 119 30.14 3.49 -1.47
N THR A 120 30.73 2.29 -1.41
CA THR A 120 30.95 1.54 -0.16
C THR A 120 31.86 2.31 0.81
N GLY A 121 32.95 2.90 0.32
CA GLY A 121 33.83 3.71 1.13
C GLY A 121 33.17 4.99 1.64
N TRP A 122 32.33 5.63 0.82
CA TRP A 122 31.53 6.78 1.23
C TRP A 122 30.53 6.40 2.33
N ALA A 123 29.77 5.33 2.17
CA ALA A 123 28.83 4.85 3.18
C ALA A 123 29.54 4.57 4.53
N ALA A 124 30.68 3.89 4.50
CA ALA A 124 31.48 3.59 5.68
C ALA A 124 31.99 4.86 6.40
N ASN A 125 32.42 5.87 5.65
CA ASN A 125 32.90 7.15 6.21
C ASN A 125 31.81 7.92 6.97
N TYR A 126 30.54 7.70 6.65
CA TYR A 126 29.40 8.33 7.29
C TYR A 126 28.61 7.40 8.22
N ASN A 127 29.15 6.21 8.53
CA ASN A 127 28.51 5.18 9.36
C ASN A 127 27.11 4.77 8.84
N ILE A 128 26.91 4.79 7.53
CA ILE A 128 25.70 4.33 6.89
C ILE A 128 25.80 2.81 6.71
N THR A 129 24.93 2.06 7.36
CA THR A 129 24.86 0.60 7.24
C THR A 129 23.77 0.24 6.24
N ALA A 130 24.12 -0.44 5.15
CA ALA A 130 23.19 -0.93 4.13
C ALA A 130 23.24 -2.46 4.03
N ASP A 131 22.09 -3.08 3.76
CA ASP A 131 22.00 -4.52 3.47
C ASP A 131 22.52 -4.82 2.06
N ALA A 132 22.33 -3.89 1.12
CA ALA A 132 22.89 -3.95 -0.24
C ALA A 132 23.25 -2.56 -0.74
N ILE A 133 24.30 -2.48 -1.56
CA ILE A 133 24.77 -1.24 -2.18
C ILE A 133 24.80 -1.45 -3.69
N PHE A 134 24.19 -0.54 -4.44
CA PHE A 134 24.05 -0.66 -5.89
C PHE A 134 24.70 0.51 -6.62
N SER A 135 25.46 0.19 -7.62
CA SER A 135 26.04 1.13 -8.59
C SER A 135 25.58 0.74 -9.99
N ASP A 136 24.25 0.74 -10.18
CA ASP A 136 23.62 0.33 -11.43
C ASP A 136 22.47 1.28 -11.79
N SER A 137 22.43 1.71 -13.04
CA SER A 137 21.37 2.59 -13.58
C SER A 137 20.01 1.89 -13.73
N LEU A 138 19.91 0.57 -13.53
CA LEU A 138 18.63 -0.14 -13.50
C LEU A 138 17.79 0.21 -12.26
N LEU A 139 18.44 0.63 -11.16
CA LEU A 139 17.72 1.25 -10.06
C LEU A 139 17.52 2.74 -10.35
N ASP A 140 16.52 3.05 -11.16
CA ASP A 140 16.28 4.43 -11.60
C ASP A 140 15.34 5.18 -10.63
N MET A 141 15.85 6.24 -9.99
CA MET A 141 15.03 7.09 -9.11
C MET A 141 13.91 7.83 -9.86
N HIS A 142 13.99 7.97 -11.20
CA HIS A 142 12.94 8.61 -12.01
C HIS A 142 11.65 7.80 -12.00
N ASP A 143 11.73 6.49 -11.78
CA ASP A 143 10.57 5.62 -11.61
C ASP A 143 9.70 6.00 -10.40
N TYR A 144 10.27 6.80 -9.50
CA TYR A 144 9.60 7.30 -8.30
C TYR A 144 9.26 8.80 -8.38
N GLY A 145 9.22 9.37 -9.59
CA GLY A 145 8.79 10.74 -9.86
C GLY A 145 9.91 11.76 -9.76
N THR A 146 9.66 12.91 -9.10
CA THR A 146 10.63 14.01 -9.04
C THR A 146 11.94 13.54 -8.43
N ILE A 147 13.04 13.81 -9.14
CA ILE A 147 14.39 13.50 -8.68
C ILE A 147 14.82 14.46 -7.56
N GLY A 148 15.68 13.98 -6.67
CA GLY A 148 16.28 14.76 -5.58
C GLY A 148 17.38 13.98 -4.89
N MET A 149 18.32 14.68 -4.25
CA MET A 149 19.51 14.07 -3.66
C MET A 149 19.61 14.36 -2.16
N PRO A 150 19.45 13.34 -1.31
CA PRO A 150 19.02 11.98 -1.63
C PRO A 150 17.53 11.92 -1.94
N LYS A 151 17.13 10.89 -2.66
CA LYS A 151 15.74 10.43 -2.73
C LYS A 151 15.60 9.19 -1.86
N VAL A 152 14.56 9.15 -1.02
CA VAL A 152 14.28 8.00 -0.16
C VAL A 152 12.87 7.50 -0.39
N VAL A 153 12.73 6.20 -0.62
CA VAL A 153 11.44 5.52 -0.72
C VAL A 153 11.36 4.38 0.28
N VAL A 154 10.16 4.09 0.77
CA VAL A 154 9.83 2.89 1.54
C VAL A 154 8.81 2.09 0.77
N LEU A 155 9.13 0.84 0.48
CA LEU A 155 8.35 -0.08 -0.32
C LEU A 155 7.96 -1.29 0.53
N GLY A 156 6.77 -1.84 0.30
CA GLY A 156 6.35 -3.01 1.06
C GLY A 156 5.15 -3.71 0.45
N GLN A 157 4.93 -4.92 0.94
CA GLN A 157 3.84 -5.83 0.61
C GLN A 157 3.88 -6.39 -0.82
N ASN A 158 3.15 -7.47 -1.02
CA ASN A 158 2.91 -8.09 -2.33
C ASN A 158 2.10 -7.21 -3.30
N THR A 159 1.54 -6.09 -2.83
CA THR A 159 0.97 -5.03 -3.66
C THR A 159 2.01 -4.04 -4.16
N HIS A 160 3.28 -4.20 -3.75
CA HIS A 160 4.44 -3.37 -4.13
C HIS A 160 4.20 -1.87 -3.89
N THR A 161 3.51 -1.55 -2.78
CA THR A 161 3.05 -0.20 -2.46
C THR A 161 4.19 0.70 -1.99
N ILE A 162 4.17 1.97 -2.41
CA ILE A 162 5.06 3.02 -1.95
C ILE A 162 4.45 3.68 -0.70
N TYR A 163 5.08 3.51 0.46
CA TYR A 163 4.67 4.10 1.74
C TYR A 163 5.34 5.44 2.05
N TYR A 164 6.47 5.71 1.41
CA TYR A 164 7.25 6.93 1.57
C TYR A 164 7.97 7.26 0.27
N ASN A 165 8.02 8.54 -0.09
CA ASN A 165 8.70 9.00 -1.30
C ASN A 165 9.04 10.48 -1.14
N GLU A 166 10.21 10.76 -0.57
CA GLU A 166 10.64 12.12 -0.27
C GLU A 166 12.04 12.40 -0.78
N ASN A 167 12.32 13.68 -0.99
CA ASN A 167 13.59 14.18 -1.53
C ASN A 167 14.27 15.12 -0.55
N ASN A 168 15.60 15.13 -0.54
CA ASN A 168 16.42 16.11 0.16
C ASN A 168 16.04 16.25 1.65
N ASN A 169 15.87 17.48 2.10
CA ASN A 169 15.54 17.84 3.49
C ASN A 169 14.09 17.51 3.92
N GLN A 170 13.28 16.96 3.03
CA GLN A 170 11.96 16.41 3.37
C GLN A 170 12.08 15.01 3.97
N THR A 171 13.20 14.32 3.72
CA THR A 171 13.50 13.03 4.36
C THR A 171 13.76 13.23 5.85
N THR A 172 13.01 12.51 6.67
CA THR A 172 13.18 12.49 8.13
C THR A 172 13.19 11.06 8.65
N GLN A 173 13.98 10.78 9.68
CA GLN A 173 14.03 9.45 10.29
C GLN A 173 12.63 8.99 10.76
N ILE A 174 11.90 9.85 11.47
CA ILE A 174 10.53 9.56 11.94
C ILE A 174 9.57 9.27 10.77
N GLY A 175 9.71 10.00 9.65
CA GLY A 175 8.89 9.75 8.46
C GLY A 175 9.13 8.38 7.87
N VAL A 176 10.39 7.95 7.77
CA VAL A 176 10.79 6.61 7.30
C VAL A 176 10.32 5.53 8.29
N GLU A 177 10.51 5.71 9.61
CA GLU A 177 10.04 4.77 10.65
C GLU A 177 8.52 4.57 10.61
N ASN A 178 7.75 5.64 10.45
CA ASN A 178 6.30 5.58 10.33
C ASN A 178 5.89 4.81 9.07
N ALA A 179 6.55 5.04 7.95
CA ALA A 179 6.28 4.34 6.70
C ALA A 179 6.62 2.85 6.79
N ILE A 180 7.76 2.49 7.40
CA ILE A 180 8.11 1.09 7.69
C ILE A 180 7.04 0.44 8.57
N THR A 181 6.59 1.12 9.63
CA THR A 181 5.53 0.60 10.50
C THR A 181 4.23 0.35 9.73
N LEU A 182 3.83 1.27 8.85
CA LEU A 182 2.66 1.09 8.00
C LEU A 182 2.84 -0.09 7.04
N ALA A 183 4.01 -0.21 6.39
CA ALA A 183 4.31 -1.32 5.49
C ALA A 183 4.28 -2.67 6.21
N LEU A 184 4.80 -2.76 7.43
CA LEU A 184 4.80 -3.97 8.25
C LEU A 184 3.41 -4.34 8.77
N THR A 185 2.55 -3.36 9.08
CA THR A 185 1.23 -3.60 9.66
C THR A 185 0.15 -3.82 8.61
N ALA A 186 0.30 -3.24 7.42
CA ALA A 186 -0.67 -3.41 6.35
C ALA A 186 -0.64 -4.84 5.75
N SER A 187 0.46 -5.59 5.91
CA SER A 187 0.51 -7.03 5.58
C SER A 187 -0.41 -7.91 6.46
N VAL A 188 -1.05 -7.33 7.49
CA VAL A 188 -2.11 -7.98 8.29
C VAL A 188 -3.51 -7.70 7.71
N GLY A 189 -3.61 -6.96 6.62
CA GLY A 189 -4.84 -6.87 5.84
C GLY A 189 -5.14 -8.26 5.27
N ILE A 190 -6.32 -8.80 5.62
CA ILE A 190 -6.84 -10.01 5.01
C ILE A 190 -6.66 -9.86 3.50
N ASP A 191 -5.79 -10.67 2.89
CA ASP A 191 -5.69 -10.83 1.44
C ASP A 191 -7.09 -11.22 0.91
N GLU A 192 -7.85 -10.25 0.44
CA GLU A 192 -9.08 -10.56 -0.32
C GLU A 192 -8.74 -11.25 -1.65
N GLN A 193 -7.46 -11.39 -1.96
CA GLN A 193 -6.93 -12.05 -3.16
C GLN A 193 -5.95 -13.19 -2.89
N ALA A 194 -5.87 -13.75 -1.68
CA ALA A 194 -5.36 -15.11 -1.60
C ALA A 194 -6.22 -15.95 -2.55
N GLU A 195 -5.61 -16.43 -3.64
CA GLU A 195 -6.25 -17.30 -4.64
C GLU A 195 -7.28 -18.18 -3.96
N ASN A 196 -8.53 -17.98 -4.35
CA ASN A 196 -9.67 -18.65 -3.72
C ASN A 196 -9.65 -20.11 -4.16
N ASP A 197 -8.59 -20.86 -3.78
CA ASP A 197 -8.48 -22.29 -4.02
C ASP A 197 -9.77 -23.04 -3.59
N MET A 198 -10.57 -22.39 -2.75
CA MET A 198 -11.85 -22.92 -2.30
C MET A 198 -13.03 -22.42 -3.15
N ASN A 199 -12.82 -21.51 -4.13
CA ASN A 199 -13.80 -20.98 -5.09
C ASN A 199 -15.21 -20.79 -4.50
N LEU A 200 -15.29 -20.13 -3.32
CA LEU A 200 -16.55 -19.92 -2.62
C LEU A 200 -17.42 -18.92 -3.39
N THR A 201 -18.59 -19.37 -3.82
CA THR A 201 -19.62 -18.52 -4.44
C THR A 201 -20.98 -18.77 -3.77
N ALA A 202 -21.81 -17.74 -3.71
CA ALA A 202 -23.16 -17.85 -3.16
C ALA A 202 -24.15 -17.06 -4.01
N TYR A 203 -25.26 -17.68 -4.39
CA TYR A 203 -26.28 -17.07 -5.22
C TYR A 203 -27.70 -17.59 -4.88
N PRO A 204 -28.73 -16.75 -5.15
CA PRO A 204 -28.66 -15.37 -5.60
C PRO A 204 -28.09 -14.44 -4.52
N ASN A 205 -27.46 -13.36 -4.94
CA ASN A 205 -27.04 -12.26 -4.06
C ASN A 205 -27.43 -10.93 -4.75
N PRO A 206 -28.39 -10.17 -4.25
CA PRO A 206 -29.18 -10.38 -3.04
C PRO A 206 -30.07 -11.61 -3.04
N THR A 207 -30.39 -12.16 -1.85
CA THR A 207 -31.25 -13.30 -1.65
C THR A 207 -32.52 -12.93 -0.88
N ASN A 208 -33.62 -13.72 -1.07
CA ASN A 208 -34.84 -13.59 -0.30
C ASN A 208 -34.95 -14.64 0.85
N GLY A 209 -33.84 -15.31 1.19
CA GLY A 209 -33.77 -16.25 2.31
C GLY A 209 -33.03 -17.54 2.01
N ILE A 210 -33.00 -18.00 0.75
CA ILE A 210 -32.30 -19.23 0.37
C ILE A 210 -31.12 -18.89 -0.52
N ILE A 211 -29.92 -19.37 -0.15
CA ILE A 211 -28.70 -19.24 -0.96
C ILE A 211 -28.17 -20.62 -1.33
N ASN A 212 -27.71 -20.74 -2.58
CA ASN A 212 -26.92 -21.86 -3.03
C ASN A 212 -25.46 -21.48 -2.91
N VAL A 213 -24.68 -22.33 -2.29
CA VAL A 213 -23.26 -22.12 -2.06
C VAL A 213 -22.49 -23.16 -2.87
N GLU A 214 -21.63 -22.70 -3.77
CA GLU A 214 -20.69 -23.55 -4.51
C GLU A 214 -19.27 -23.27 -4.02
N TYR A 215 -18.45 -24.32 -3.91
CA TYR A 215 -17.10 -24.25 -3.37
C TYR A 215 -16.23 -25.43 -3.84
N SER A 216 -14.91 -25.25 -3.76
CA SER A 216 -13.92 -26.30 -4.02
C SER A 216 -13.30 -26.76 -2.71
N SER A 217 -13.71 -27.92 -2.19
CA SER A 217 -13.04 -28.55 -1.07
C SER A 217 -13.13 -30.06 -1.19
N LYS A 218 -12.04 -30.75 -0.83
CA LYS A 218 -11.98 -32.22 -0.74
C LYS A 218 -12.13 -32.72 0.69
N ILE A 219 -12.20 -31.80 1.65
CA ILE A 219 -12.31 -32.09 3.08
C ILE A 219 -13.60 -31.48 3.63
N PRO A 220 -14.11 -31.95 4.77
CA PRO A 220 -15.29 -31.38 5.41
C PRO A 220 -15.13 -29.88 5.64
N VAL A 221 -16.19 -29.12 5.39
CA VAL A 221 -16.23 -27.68 5.60
C VAL A 221 -17.29 -27.30 6.62
N HIS A 222 -17.06 -26.20 7.32
CA HIS A 222 -17.99 -25.61 8.25
C HIS A 222 -18.42 -24.23 7.73
N PHE A 223 -19.71 -24.05 7.51
CA PHE A 223 -20.29 -22.77 7.14
C PHE A 223 -20.84 -22.05 8.37
N ASN A 224 -20.51 -20.79 8.54
CA ASN A 224 -21.09 -19.86 9.50
C ASN A 224 -21.66 -18.66 8.75
N VAL A 225 -22.80 -18.13 9.22
CA VAL A 225 -23.29 -16.83 8.77
C VAL A 225 -23.15 -15.84 9.90
N ILE A 226 -22.48 -14.73 9.64
CA ILE A 226 -22.15 -13.71 10.64
C ILE A 226 -22.87 -12.41 10.27
N ASN A 227 -23.50 -11.78 11.24
CA ASN A 227 -24.14 -10.47 11.06
C ASN A 227 -23.12 -9.32 11.17
N MET A 228 -23.59 -8.08 10.96
CA MET A 228 -22.75 -6.87 10.97
C MET A 228 -22.07 -6.57 12.30
N ILE A 229 -22.54 -7.14 13.41
CA ILE A 229 -21.92 -6.96 14.74
C ILE A 229 -21.01 -8.14 15.12
N GLY A 230 -20.73 -9.06 14.18
CA GLY A 230 -19.84 -10.21 14.39
C GLY A 230 -20.48 -11.41 15.07
N GLU A 231 -21.81 -11.43 15.26
CA GLU A 231 -22.51 -12.55 15.87
C GLU A 231 -22.76 -13.65 14.85
N ASN A 232 -22.48 -14.91 15.23
CA ASN A 232 -22.80 -16.09 14.41
C ASN A 232 -24.28 -16.42 14.54
N VAL A 233 -25.05 -16.22 13.45
CA VAL A 233 -26.49 -16.38 13.39
C VAL A 233 -26.94 -17.67 12.71
N PHE A 234 -26.02 -18.40 12.07
CA PHE A 234 -26.27 -19.70 11.43
C PHE A 234 -24.97 -20.49 11.36
N SER A 235 -25.07 -21.81 11.51
CA SER A 235 -23.92 -22.72 11.43
C SER A 235 -24.33 -24.05 10.83
N GLN A 236 -23.57 -24.55 9.86
CA GLN A 236 -23.80 -25.83 9.18
C GLN A 236 -22.48 -26.53 8.84
N LYS A 237 -22.35 -27.79 9.18
CA LYS A 237 -21.29 -28.67 8.69
C LYS A 237 -21.73 -29.43 7.45
N THR A 238 -20.84 -29.64 6.49
CA THR A 238 -21.09 -30.48 5.31
C THR A 238 -19.86 -31.32 4.99
N ASN A 239 -20.12 -32.53 4.48
CA ASN A 239 -19.05 -33.48 4.16
C ASN A 239 -18.97 -33.63 2.63
N ASN A 240 -17.79 -33.29 2.07
CA ASN A 240 -17.38 -33.60 0.69
C ASN A 240 -18.38 -33.29 -0.43
N THR A 241 -19.16 -32.23 -0.34
CA THR A 241 -20.00 -31.73 -1.42
C THR A 241 -19.39 -30.46 -2.02
N LYS A 242 -19.52 -30.29 -3.33
CA LYS A 242 -19.09 -29.07 -4.03
C LYS A 242 -20.17 -27.99 -4.02
N LYS A 243 -21.33 -28.32 -3.51
CA LYS A 243 -22.51 -27.46 -3.48
C LYS A 243 -23.38 -27.77 -2.28
N THR A 244 -23.90 -26.73 -1.64
CA THR A 244 -24.90 -26.86 -0.56
C THR A 244 -25.93 -25.73 -0.67
N THR A 245 -27.08 -25.92 -0.07
CA THR A 245 -28.13 -24.88 0.04
C THR A 245 -28.27 -24.52 1.51
N ILE A 246 -28.33 -23.25 1.79
CA ILE A 246 -28.48 -22.68 3.13
C ILE A 246 -29.79 -21.91 3.18
N ASP A 247 -30.64 -22.26 4.14
CA ASP A 247 -31.90 -21.57 4.40
C ASP A 247 -31.74 -20.57 5.53
N LEU A 248 -31.84 -19.29 5.17
CA LEU A 248 -31.74 -18.14 6.03
C LEU A 248 -33.08 -17.42 6.18
N SER A 249 -34.19 -18.09 5.86
CA SER A 249 -35.54 -17.51 5.87
C SER A 249 -35.98 -16.98 7.24
N ASN A 250 -35.35 -17.43 8.31
CA ASN A 250 -35.61 -16.97 9.67
C ASN A 250 -34.81 -15.70 10.09
N LEU A 251 -33.85 -15.28 9.27
CA LEU A 251 -33.06 -14.09 9.59
C LEU A 251 -33.75 -12.82 9.10
N ASN A 252 -33.43 -11.69 9.71
CA ASN A 252 -33.90 -10.37 9.29
C ASN A 252 -33.20 -9.89 8.03
N LYS A 253 -33.84 -8.97 7.28
CA LYS A 253 -33.18 -8.30 6.17
C LYS A 253 -31.92 -7.59 6.66
N GLY A 254 -30.85 -7.65 5.86
CA GLY A 254 -29.58 -7.04 6.23
C GLY A 254 -28.40 -7.53 5.42
N LEU A 255 -27.24 -7.06 5.79
CA LEU A 255 -25.94 -7.47 5.28
C LEU A 255 -25.37 -8.57 6.17
N TYR A 256 -24.86 -9.62 5.55
CA TYR A 256 -24.27 -10.78 6.23
C TYR A 256 -22.99 -11.22 5.53
N PHE A 257 -22.18 -11.97 6.28
CA PHE A 257 -20.98 -12.63 5.78
C PHE A 257 -21.16 -14.16 5.91
N LEU A 258 -21.04 -14.86 4.78
CA LEU A 258 -20.91 -16.30 4.76
C LEU A 258 -19.45 -16.66 4.91
N GLN A 259 -19.11 -17.34 5.99
CA GLN A 259 -17.77 -17.82 6.28
C GLN A 259 -17.72 -19.33 6.06
N MET A 260 -16.74 -19.80 5.30
CA MET A 260 -16.43 -21.21 5.11
C MET A 260 -15.08 -21.52 5.72
N THR A 261 -15.05 -22.49 6.63
CA THR A 261 -13.86 -22.90 7.38
C THR A 261 -13.54 -24.36 7.13
N THR A 262 -12.29 -24.65 6.86
CA THR A 262 -11.68 -26.00 6.87
C THR A 262 -10.74 -26.10 8.06
N GLU A 263 -10.05 -27.25 8.24
CA GLU A 263 -9.06 -27.41 9.31
C GLU A 263 -7.90 -26.42 9.24
N SER A 264 -7.55 -25.93 8.05
CA SER A 264 -6.37 -25.09 7.80
C SER A 264 -6.65 -23.70 7.23
N LYS A 265 -7.87 -23.45 6.74
CA LYS A 265 -8.18 -22.21 6.01
C LYS A 265 -9.61 -21.75 6.25
N THR A 266 -9.81 -20.44 6.27
CA THR A 266 -11.11 -19.78 6.33
C THR A 266 -11.23 -18.80 5.17
N THR A 267 -12.36 -18.81 4.48
CA THR A 267 -12.72 -17.81 3.47
C THR A 267 -14.09 -17.24 3.76
N SER A 268 -14.38 -16.02 3.33
CA SER A 268 -15.67 -15.37 3.56
C SER A 268 -16.18 -14.64 2.32
N LEU A 269 -17.50 -14.52 2.23
CA LEU A 269 -18.20 -13.87 1.14
C LEU A 269 -19.35 -13.02 1.71
N LYS A 270 -19.44 -11.78 1.26
CA LYS A 270 -20.50 -10.84 1.63
C LYS A 270 -21.76 -11.07 0.80
N PHE A 271 -22.93 -11.10 1.44
CA PHE A 271 -24.21 -11.17 0.75
C PHE A 271 -25.28 -10.32 1.45
N THR A 272 -26.33 -9.99 0.70
CA THR A 272 -27.47 -9.20 1.19
C THR A 272 -28.73 -10.06 1.24
N LEU A 273 -29.43 -10.05 2.36
CA LEU A 273 -30.74 -10.65 2.54
C LEU A 273 -31.81 -9.56 2.40
N ASN A 274 -32.66 -9.70 1.38
CA ASN A 274 -33.80 -8.83 1.11
C ASN A 274 -35.08 -9.61 1.41
N LYS A 275 -35.93 -9.07 2.29
CA LYS A 275 -37.30 -9.56 2.54
C LYS A 275 -38.28 -8.43 2.38
#